data_d0bd8dbc529fb04dd31ef4dee0b81082
#
_entry.id   d0bd8dbc529fb04dd31ef4dee0b81082
#
_cell.length_a   1.000
_cell.length_b   1.000
_cell.length_c   1.000
_cell.angle_alpha   90.00
_cell.angle_beta   90.00
_cell.angle_gamma   90.00
#
_symmetry.space_group_name_H-M   'P 1'
#
loop_
_entity.id
_entity.type
_entity.pdbx_description
1 polymer ?
#
loop_
_entity_poly.entity_id
_entity_poly.type
_entity_poly.pdbx_seq_one_letter_code
_entity_poly.pdbx_strand_id
1 'polypeptide(L)'
;MSMLEEFRLFEIKAGAVLLDLDFTFSDNKTSAKWIIVLSDNLLGGNIFFTLTTSQVNTYQGSFRRHIFVKKTDEQCFEEDCIIEIERTAPMDGNIFLAKYKANRIIHKGFISEGLLRHMFDEIAESELVPEYIKEILGVYDY
;
A
#
# COMPACT_ATOMS: atom_id res chain seq x y z
N MET A 1 5.47 10.96 21.38
CA MET A 1 4.48 9.92 21.01
C MET A 1 4.07 9.15 22.25
N SER A 2 2.79 8.92 22.46
CA SER A 2 2.32 8.13 23.60
C SER A 2 2.63 6.64 23.42
N MET A 3 2.64 5.87 24.52
CA MET A 3 2.81 4.42 24.46
C MET A 3 1.76 3.76 23.55
N LEU A 4 0.53 4.26 23.60
CA LEU A 4 -0.57 3.72 22.78
C LEU A 4 -0.30 3.94 21.29
N GLU A 5 0.21 5.11 20.92
CA GLU A 5 0.55 5.43 19.54
C GLU A 5 1.70 4.56 19.04
N GLU A 6 2.75 4.38 19.85
CA GLU A 6 3.85 3.49 19.54
C GLU A 6 3.38 2.05 19.34
N PHE A 7 2.51 1.58 20.22
CA PHE A 7 1.96 0.22 20.14
C PHE A 7 1.19 0.02 18.83
N ARG A 8 0.37 1.00 18.44
CA ARG A 8 -0.37 0.94 17.19
C ARG A 8 0.53 0.96 15.96
N LEU A 9 1.64 1.70 16.02
CA LEU A 9 2.57 1.77 14.90
C LEU A 9 3.24 0.44 14.58
N PHE A 10 3.31 -0.51 15.52
CA PHE A 10 3.79 -1.86 15.21
C PHE A 10 2.95 -2.59 14.19
N GLU A 11 1.70 -2.17 14.00
CA GLU A 11 0.82 -2.74 12.98
C GLU A 11 1.09 -2.15 11.58
N ILE A 12 1.89 -1.09 11.50
CA ILE A 12 2.21 -0.40 10.26
C ILE A 12 3.60 -0.82 9.81
N LYS A 13 3.65 -1.86 9.01
CA LYS A 13 4.90 -2.37 8.45
C LYS A 13 4.65 -2.90 7.04
N ALA A 14 5.73 -3.21 6.32
CA ALA A 14 5.62 -3.75 4.97
C ALA A 14 4.69 -4.96 4.93
N GLY A 15 3.73 -4.94 4.03
CA GLY A 15 2.71 -5.97 3.88
C GLY A 15 1.40 -5.67 4.61
N ALA A 16 1.34 -4.63 5.44
CA ALA A 16 0.09 -4.26 6.11
C ALA A 16 -0.95 -3.79 5.10
N VAL A 17 -2.18 -4.30 5.23
CA VAL A 17 -3.31 -3.87 4.41
C VAL A 17 -4.16 -2.93 5.25
N LEU A 18 -4.36 -1.72 4.74
CA LEU A 18 -5.09 -0.67 5.43
C LEU A 18 -6.24 -0.17 4.57
N LEU A 19 -7.35 0.16 5.22
CA LEU A 19 -8.44 0.89 4.58
C LEU A 19 -8.31 2.36 5.00
N ASP A 20 -7.95 3.22 4.05
CA ASP A 20 -7.90 4.66 4.23
C ASP A 20 -9.25 5.24 3.84
N LEU A 21 -10.01 5.66 4.82
CA LEU A 21 -11.39 6.15 4.61
C LEU A 21 -11.42 7.51 3.90
N ASP A 22 -10.33 8.25 3.93
CA ASP A 22 -10.24 9.59 3.38
C ASP A 22 -9.07 9.74 2.42
N PHE A 23 -8.86 8.73 1.56
CA PHE A 23 -7.78 8.81 0.58
C PHE A 23 -8.05 9.94 -0.41
N THR A 24 -7.08 10.82 -0.58
CA THR A 24 -7.18 11.98 -1.47
C THR A 24 -6.44 11.69 -2.77
N PHE A 25 -7.17 11.71 -3.88
CA PHE A 25 -6.62 11.51 -5.22
C PHE A 25 -6.01 12.80 -5.78
N SER A 26 -5.28 12.69 -6.89
CA SER A 26 -4.62 13.84 -7.52
C SER A 26 -5.59 14.95 -7.96
N ASP A 27 -6.86 14.63 -8.19
CA ASP A 27 -7.90 15.62 -8.52
C ASP A 27 -8.56 16.24 -7.28
N ASN A 28 -8.00 16.02 -6.10
CA ASN A 28 -8.50 16.46 -4.78
C ASN A 28 -9.81 15.81 -4.34
N LYS A 29 -10.30 14.82 -5.05
CA LYS A 29 -11.45 14.02 -4.60
C LYS A 29 -10.99 13.04 -3.52
N THR A 30 -11.89 12.78 -2.57
CA THR A 30 -11.63 11.90 -1.43
C THR A 30 -12.59 10.73 -1.46
N SER A 31 -12.08 9.53 -1.24
CA SER A 31 -12.92 8.33 -1.08
C SER A 31 -12.16 7.27 -0.28
N ALA A 32 -12.89 6.25 0.17
CA ALA A 32 -12.27 5.12 0.84
C ALA A 32 -11.44 4.29 -0.16
N LYS A 33 -10.22 3.91 0.24
CA LYS A 33 -9.32 3.15 -0.62
C LYS A 33 -8.52 2.15 0.20
N TRP A 34 -8.43 0.92 -0.28
CA TRP A 34 -7.58 -0.10 0.31
C TRP A 34 -6.17 0.08 -0.22
N ILE A 35 -5.20 0.14 0.70
CA ILE A 35 -3.78 0.31 0.35
C ILE A 35 -2.95 -0.79 1.00
N ILE A 36 -1.80 -1.08 0.39
CA ILE A 36 -0.82 -2.00 0.94
C ILE A 36 0.43 -1.20 1.27
N VAL A 37 0.85 -1.27 2.53
CA VAL A 37 2.06 -0.59 3.01
C VAL A 37 3.29 -1.36 2.52
N LEU A 38 4.29 -0.64 2.03
CA LEU A 38 5.51 -1.22 1.48
C LEU A 38 6.75 -0.96 2.34
N SER A 39 6.66 -0.08 3.33
CA SER A 39 7.79 0.27 4.17
C SER A 39 7.47 0.09 5.64
N ASP A 40 8.50 -0.29 6.40
CA ASP A 40 8.40 -0.31 7.86
C ASP A 40 8.65 1.11 8.37
N ASN A 41 7.78 1.60 9.25
CA ASN A 41 7.89 2.94 9.82
C ASN A 41 7.82 4.06 8.77
N LEU A 42 8.16 5.26 9.20
CA LEU A 42 8.12 6.47 8.36
C LEU A 42 9.50 6.72 7.74
N LEU A 43 9.74 6.15 6.56
CA LEU A 43 11.00 6.34 5.85
C LEU A 43 11.05 7.73 5.20
N GLY A 44 12.01 8.56 5.62
CA GLY A 44 12.14 9.92 5.11
C GLY A 44 10.92 10.79 5.42
N GLY A 45 10.18 10.47 6.48
CA GLY A 45 8.97 11.21 6.85
C GLY A 45 7.71 10.76 6.10
N ASN A 46 7.79 9.70 5.31
CA ASN A 46 6.68 9.21 4.48
C ASN A 46 6.34 7.75 4.77
N ILE A 47 5.08 7.39 4.54
CA ILE A 47 4.63 6.01 4.38
C ILE A 47 4.59 5.72 2.88
N PHE A 48 5.23 4.64 2.45
CA PHE A 48 5.15 4.18 1.05
C PHE A 48 4.09 3.10 0.92
N PHE A 49 3.29 3.20 -0.12
CA PHE A 49 2.15 2.30 -0.30
C PHE A 49 1.87 2.05 -1.79
N THR A 50 1.08 1.01 -2.06
CA THR A 50 0.53 0.73 -3.39
C THR A 50 -0.99 0.68 -3.27
N LEU A 51 -1.69 1.22 -4.27
CA LEU A 51 -3.15 1.17 -4.32
C LEU A 51 -3.64 -0.18 -4.83
N THR A 52 -4.86 -0.53 -4.41
CA THR A 52 -5.58 -1.68 -4.94
C THR A 52 -6.92 -1.22 -5.50
N THR A 53 -7.53 -2.04 -6.36
CA THR A 53 -8.89 -1.82 -6.84
C THR A 53 -9.66 -3.12 -6.89
N SER A 54 -10.93 -3.09 -6.51
CA SER A 54 -11.84 -4.24 -6.66
C SER A 54 -12.43 -4.34 -8.06
N GLN A 55 -12.20 -3.33 -8.91
CA GLN A 55 -12.67 -3.32 -10.30
C GLN A 55 -11.71 -4.11 -11.19
N VAL A 56 -11.71 -5.43 -11.01
CA VAL A 56 -10.72 -6.32 -11.65
C VAL A 56 -10.78 -6.27 -13.19
N ASN A 57 -11.94 -5.99 -13.75
CA ASN A 57 -12.10 -5.94 -15.21
C ASN A 57 -11.39 -4.75 -15.86
N THR A 58 -11.08 -3.70 -15.09
CA THR A 58 -10.38 -2.51 -15.59
C THR A 58 -9.01 -2.86 -16.16
N TYR A 59 -8.38 -3.90 -15.63
CA TYR A 59 -7.03 -4.30 -16.02
C TYR A 59 -7.00 -5.46 -17.00
N GLN A 60 -8.14 -6.00 -17.38
CA GLN A 60 -8.21 -7.11 -18.33
C GLN A 60 -7.67 -6.66 -19.69
N GLY A 61 -6.62 -7.34 -20.17
CA GLY A 61 -5.94 -6.98 -21.41
C GLY A 61 -5.07 -5.73 -21.33
N SER A 62 -4.89 -5.16 -20.16
CA SER A 62 -4.07 -3.97 -19.96
C SER A 62 -2.58 -4.30 -19.98
N PHE A 63 -1.77 -3.37 -20.52
CA PHE A 63 -0.31 -3.43 -20.43
C PHE A 63 0.23 -2.83 -19.13
N ARG A 64 -0.62 -2.25 -18.30
CA ARG A 64 -0.22 -1.72 -17.00
C ARG A 64 0.22 -2.85 -16.09
N ARG A 65 1.33 -2.65 -15.41
CA ARG A 65 1.87 -3.63 -14.48
C ARG A 65 0.95 -3.74 -13.26
N HIS A 66 0.47 -4.96 -12.98
CA HIS A 66 -0.49 -5.20 -11.91
C HIS A 66 -0.41 -6.66 -11.46
N ILE A 67 -0.98 -6.93 -10.27
CA ILE A 67 -1.09 -8.30 -9.74
C ILE A 67 -2.55 -8.56 -9.40
N PHE A 68 -3.11 -9.62 -9.97
CA PHE A 68 -4.45 -10.08 -9.59
C PHE A 68 -4.35 -10.92 -8.32
N VAL A 69 -5.19 -10.61 -7.32
CA VAL A 69 -5.22 -11.29 -6.03
C VAL A 69 -6.62 -11.82 -5.75
N LYS A 70 -6.74 -13.11 -5.51
CA LYS A 70 -7.98 -13.74 -5.08
C LYS A 70 -8.12 -13.62 -3.56
N LYS A 71 -9.30 -13.26 -3.08
CA LYS A 71 -9.55 -13.16 -1.64
C LYS A 71 -9.34 -14.49 -0.91
N THR A 72 -9.45 -15.62 -1.62
CA THR A 72 -9.20 -16.95 -1.07
C THR A 72 -7.72 -17.20 -0.77
N ASP A 73 -6.83 -16.47 -1.44
CA ASP A 73 -5.38 -16.61 -1.28
C ASP A 73 -4.82 -15.62 -0.24
N GLU A 74 -5.49 -14.49 -0.03
CA GLU A 74 -5.07 -13.44 0.91
C GLU A 74 -6.26 -13.01 1.75
N GLN A 75 -6.36 -13.56 2.95
CA GLN A 75 -7.54 -13.42 3.81
C GLN A 75 -7.81 -12.01 4.31
N CYS A 76 -6.83 -11.11 4.22
CA CYS A 76 -7.01 -9.71 4.61
C CYS A 76 -7.91 -8.92 3.66
N PHE A 77 -8.17 -9.42 2.45
CA PHE A 77 -9.06 -8.78 1.49
C PHE A 77 -10.47 -9.36 1.57
N GLU A 78 -11.47 -8.49 1.43
CA GLU A 78 -12.89 -8.86 1.44
C GLU A 78 -13.39 -9.26 0.04
N GLU A 79 -12.67 -8.84 -1.00
CA GLU A 79 -13.00 -9.11 -2.40
C GLU A 79 -11.75 -9.43 -3.20
N ASP A 80 -11.92 -10.08 -4.35
CA ASP A 80 -10.83 -10.18 -5.32
C ASP A 80 -10.43 -8.77 -5.73
N CYS A 81 -9.14 -8.53 -5.91
CA CYS A 81 -8.64 -7.20 -6.23
C CYS A 81 -7.43 -7.25 -7.15
N ILE A 82 -7.11 -6.08 -7.68
CA ILE A 82 -5.88 -5.84 -8.45
C ILE A 82 -4.98 -4.94 -7.62
N ILE A 83 -3.71 -5.33 -7.48
CA ILE A 83 -2.67 -4.45 -6.94
C ILE A 83 -2.13 -3.62 -8.09
N GLU A 84 -2.24 -2.31 -7.98
CA GLU A 84 -1.88 -1.36 -9.03
C GLU A 84 -0.43 -0.92 -8.85
N ILE A 85 0.52 -1.73 -9.31
CA ILE A 85 1.96 -1.55 -9.08
C ILE A 85 2.44 -0.14 -9.47
N GLU A 86 1.96 0.40 -10.58
CA GLU A 86 2.38 1.72 -11.06
C GLU A 86 1.84 2.87 -10.22
N ARG A 87 0.94 2.59 -9.28
CA ARG A 87 0.41 3.57 -8.31
C ARG A 87 1.10 3.47 -6.95
N THR A 88 2.32 2.98 -6.93
CA THR A 88 3.18 3.01 -5.75
C THR A 88 3.64 4.45 -5.51
N ALA A 89 3.43 4.95 -4.31
CA ALA A 89 3.65 6.37 -4.01
C ALA A 89 3.91 6.59 -2.52
N PRO A 90 4.48 7.75 -2.14
CA PRO A 90 4.58 8.15 -0.74
C PRO A 90 3.32 8.87 -0.28
N MET A 91 3.02 8.75 1.00
CA MET A 91 2.06 9.59 1.71
C MET A 91 2.81 10.29 2.84
N ASP A 92 2.59 11.59 3.00
CA ASP A 92 3.19 12.37 4.08
C ASP A 92 2.89 11.72 5.43
N GLY A 93 3.92 11.51 6.23
CA GLY A 93 3.79 10.82 7.52
C GLY A 93 2.93 11.56 8.53
N ASN A 94 2.93 12.90 8.50
CA ASN A 94 2.09 13.69 9.41
C ASN A 94 0.62 13.58 9.02
N ILE A 95 0.32 13.58 7.73
CA ILE A 95 -1.04 13.36 7.22
C ILE A 95 -1.51 11.96 7.61
N PHE A 96 -0.67 10.96 7.39
CA PHE A 96 -0.98 9.57 7.75
C PHE A 96 -1.28 9.44 9.25
N LEU A 97 -0.40 9.98 10.10
CA LEU A 97 -0.56 9.89 11.55
C LEU A 97 -1.83 10.61 12.03
N ALA A 98 -2.16 11.76 11.44
CA ALA A 98 -3.39 12.47 11.78
C ALA A 98 -4.64 11.63 11.48
N LYS A 99 -4.67 10.99 10.32
CA LYS A 99 -5.76 10.07 9.95
C LYS A 99 -5.81 8.86 10.89
N TYR A 100 -4.64 8.30 11.22
CA TYR A 100 -4.55 7.14 12.11
C TYR A 100 -5.10 7.46 13.50
N LYS A 101 -4.70 8.60 14.06
CA LYS A 101 -5.19 9.07 15.36
C LYS A 101 -6.68 9.36 15.36
N ALA A 102 -7.21 9.81 14.23
CA ALA A 102 -8.64 10.10 14.07
C ALA A 102 -9.47 8.84 13.76
N ASN A 103 -8.86 7.66 13.78
CA ASN A 103 -9.50 6.38 13.44
C ASN A 103 -10.03 6.35 12.00
N ARG A 104 -9.35 7.06 11.09
CA ARG A 104 -9.69 7.07 9.67
C ARG A 104 -8.84 6.10 8.86
N ILE A 105 -7.90 5.41 9.48
CA ILE A 105 -7.11 4.32 8.90
C ILE A 105 -7.46 3.04 9.66
N ILE A 106 -7.96 2.05 8.98
CA ILE A 106 -8.37 0.78 9.58
C ILE A 106 -7.42 -0.32 9.15
N HIS A 107 -6.79 -0.99 10.11
CA HIS A 107 -5.90 -2.12 9.84
C HIS A 107 -6.74 -3.35 9.52
N LYS A 108 -6.47 -3.99 8.37
CA LYS A 108 -7.22 -5.15 7.88
C LYS A 108 -6.45 -6.47 7.98
N GLY A 109 -5.15 -6.42 8.19
CA GLY A 109 -4.30 -7.60 8.27
C GLY A 109 -3.02 -7.41 7.48
N PHE A 110 -2.39 -8.52 7.12
CA PHE A 110 -1.14 -8.54 6.37
C PHE A 110 -1.25 -9.47 5.18
N ILE A 111 -0.65 -9.09 4.06
CA ILE A 111 -0.47 -10.02 2.94
C ILE A 111 0.64 -11.01 3.28
N SER A 112 0.68 -12.12 2.54
CA SER A 112 1.75 -13.12 2.69
C SER A 112 3.09 -12.54 2.26
N GLU A 113 4.17 -13.12 2.80
CA GLU A 113 5.55 -12.75 2.39
C GLU A 113 5.77 -13.00 0.90
N GLY A 114 5.20 -14.08 0.37
CA GLY A 114 5.31 -14.41 -1.05
C GLY A 114 4.70 -13.33 -1.94
N LEU A 115 3.53 -12.82 -1.56
CA LEU A 115 2.90 -11.74 -2.31
C LEU A 115 3.69 -10.44 -2.19
N LEU A 116 4.18 -10.11 -1.00
CA LEU A 116 5.00 -8.90 -0.80
C LEU A 116 6.26 -8.95 -1.67
N ARG A 117 6.93 -10.10 -1.72
CA ARG A 117 8.11 -10.30 -2.57
C ARG A 117 7.76 -10.13 -4.04
N HIS A 118 6.63 -10.70 -4.47
CA HIS A 118 6.15 -10.55 -5.85
C HIS A 118 5.91 -9.07 -6.19
N MET A 119 5.33 -8.31 -5.25
CA MET A 119 5.13 -6.87 -5.43
C MET A 119 6.47 -6.15 -5.60
N PHE A 120 7.47 -6.45 -4.77
CA PHE A 120 8.78 -5.84 -4.89
C PHE A 120 9.46 -6.16 -6.21
N ASP A 121 9.33 -7.39 -6.71
CA ASP A 121 9.85 -7.78 -8.02
C ASP A 121 9.18 -6.94 -9.12
N GLU A 122 7.87 -6.80 -9.07
CA GLU A 122 7.12 -6.02 -10.05
C GLU A 122 7.47 -4.53 -9.98
N ILE A 123 7.66 -3.98 -8.78
CA ILE A 123 8.09 -2.59 -8.60
C ILE A 123 9.47 -2.38 -9.19
N ALA A 124 10.41 -3.31 -8.93
CA ALA A 124 11.78 -3.23 -9.44
C ALA A 124 11.82 -3.17 -10.97
N GLU A 125 10.94 -3.93 -11.62
CA GLU A 125 10.87 -4.00 -13.08
C GLU A 125 10.03 -2.89 -13.73
N SER A 126 9.25 -2.15 -12.94
CA SER A 126 8.39 -1.09 -13.46
C SER A 126 9.23 0.10 -13.96
N GLU A 127 8.91 0.59 -15.15
CA GLU A 127 9.53 1.81 -15.69
C GLU A 127 8.84 3.07 -15.16
N LEU A 128 7.63 2.94 -14.60
CA LEU A 128 6.83 4.08 -14.15
C LEU A 128 6.99 4.40 -12.67
N VAL A 129 7.40 3.42 -11.85
CA VAL A 129 7.72 3.71 -10.44
C VAL A 129 9.05 4.44 -10.39
N PRO A 130 9.09 5.64 -9.77
CA PRO A 130 10.33 6.42 -9.73
C PRO A 130 11.49 5.67 -9.06
N GLU A 131 12.69 5.87 -9.60
CA GLU A 131 13.89 5.18 -9.11
C GLU A 131 14.17 5.49 -7.63
N TYR A 132 13.93 6.74 -7.19
CA TYR A 132 14.16 7.08 -5.78
C TYR A 132 13.29 6.26 -4.82
N ILE A 133 12.06 5.92 -5.24
CA ILE A 133 11.17 5.07 -4.43
C ILE A 133 11.74 3.65 -4.37
N LYS A 134 12.20 3.12 -5.49
CA LYS A 134 12.80 1.78 -5.54
C LYS A 134 14.02 1.68 -4.62
N GLU A 135 14.87 2.71 -4.61
CA GLU A 135 16.05 2.76 -3.74
C GLU A 135 15.67 2.82 -2.27
N ILE A 136 14.72 3.69 -1.90
CA ILE A 136 14.26 3.82 -0.52
C ILE A 136 13.65 2.51 -0.03
N LEU A 137 12.84 1.83 -0.85
CA LEU A 137 12.22 0.56 -0.48
C LEU A 137 13.19 -0.61 -0.48
N GLY A 138 14.37 -0.48 -1.09
CA GLY A 138 15.36 -1.56 -1.18
C GLY A 138 14.88 -2.73 -2.01
N VAL A 139 14.11 -2.48 -3.08
CA VAL A 139 13.52 -3.55 -3.89
C VAL A 139 14.55 -4.41 -4.61
N TYR A 140 15.79 -3.94 -4.71
CA TYR A 140 16.87 -4.67 -5.34
C TYR A 140 17.68 -5.54 -4.36
N ASP A 141 17.47 -5.37 -3.06
CA ASP A 141 18.34 -5.93 -2.00
C ASP A 141 17.66 -6.98 -1.11
N TYR A 142 16.42 -7.32 -1.39
CA TYR A 142 15.69 -8.28 -0.54
C TYR A 142 15.84 -9.73 -0.99
#